data_23a94db588c75f4e1aaf103bfb1182f2
#
_entry.id   23a94db588c75f4e1aaf103bfb1182f2
#
_cell.length_a   1.000
_cell.length_b   1.000
_cell.length_c   1.000
_cell.angle_alpha   90.00
_cell.angle_beta   90.00
_cell.angle_gamma   90.00
#
_symmetry.space_group_name_H-M   'P 1'
#
loop_
_entity.id
_entity.type
_entity.pdbx_description
1 polymer ?
#
loop_
_entity_poly.entity_id
_entity_poly.type
_entity_poly.pdbx_seq_one_letter_code
_entity_poly.pdbx_strand_id
1 'polypeptide(L)'
;DGFVFGSPVYYGQPNGALLAVVQRALYADGANFANKPFATVAVCRRGGATAAFSTMNMAFQMMNMPQVTSQYWNIAYGREPGQAALDTEGMQTMRTVAHNMAWMLKNLHGQPTPLPAREEWDPMNFIR
;
A
#
# COMPACT_ATOMS: atom_id res chain seq x y z
N ASP A 1 1.51 -2.67 -13.45
CA ASP A 1 0.04 -2.76 -13.40
C ASP A 1 -0.51 -2.59 -11.98
N GLY A 2 0.18 -3.06 -10.94
CA GLY A 2 -0.14 -2.88 -9.53
C GLY A 2 1.11 -2.98 -8.67
N PHE A 3 1.01 -2.55 -7.41
CA PHE A 3 2.16 -2.46 -6.52
C PHE A 3 1.87 -3.12 -5.17
N VAL A 4 2.85 -3.84 -4.64
CA VAL A 4 2.82 -4.34 -3.27
C VAL A 4 4.10 -3.90 -2.58
N PHE A 5 3.96 -3.20 -1.45
CA PHE A 5 5.08 -2.73 -0.65
C PHE A 5 5.01 -3.34 0.74
N GLY A 6 6.09 -3.96 1.16
CA GLY A 6 6.20 -4.57 2.47
C GLY A 6 7.33 -3.96 3.30
N SER A 7 7.10 -3.79 4.59
CA SER A 7 8.11 -3.28 5.51
C SER A 7 8.10 -3.98 6.86
N PRO A 8 9.26 -4.27 7.43
CA PRO A 8 9.36 -4.48 8.87
C PRO A 8 9.05 -3.19 9.61
N VAL A 9 8.63 -3.33 10.87
CA VAL A 9 8.30 -2.20 11.73
C VAL A 9 9.48 -1.87 12.65
N TYR A 10 9.94 -0.65 12.56
CA TYR A 10 11.00 -0.10 13.41
C TYR A 10 10.46 1.11 14.18
N TYR A 11 10.38 1.02 15.50
CA TYR A 11 9.85 2.08 16.37
C TYR A 11 8.48 2.62 15.92
N GLY A 12 7.58 1.72 15.50
CA GLY A 12 6.24 2.08 15.03
C GLY A 12 6.18 2.66 13.60
N GLN A 13 7.31 2.67 12.87
CA GLN A 13 7.39 3.22 11.52
C GLN A 13 7.86 2.16 10.51
N PRO A 14 7.54 2.33 9.22
CA PRO A 14 8.15 1.54 8.17
C PRO A 14 9.66 1.80 8.08
N ASN A 15 10.36 0.91 7.39
CA ASN A 15 11.77 1.11 7.08
C ASN A 15 12.00 2.45 6.37
N GLY A 16 12.91 3.29 6.90
CA GLY A 16 13.16 4.62 6.37
C GLY A 16 13.72 4.62 4.94
N ALA A 17 14.51 3.61 4.57
CA ALA A 17 15.00 3.47 3.20
C ALA A 17 13.87 3.19 2.22
N LEU A 18 12.91 2.33 2.60
CA LEU A 18 11.71 2.09 1.78
C LEU A 18 10.91 3.38 1.60
N LEU A 19 10.65 4.13 2.68
CA LEU A 19 9.92 5.40 2.58
C LEU A 19 10.63 6.40 1.68
N ALA A 20 11.95 6.51 1.77
CA ALA A 20 12.72 7.40 0.91
C ALA A 20 12.57 7.03 -0.58
N VAL A 21 12.63 5.74 -0.90
CA VAL A 21 12.43 5.26 -2.28
C VAL A 21 11.01 5.56 -2.77
N VAL A 22 10.00 5.23 -1.96
CA VAL A 22 8.58 5.46 -2.30
C VAL A 22 8.31 6.94 -2.53
N GLN A 23 8.72 7.82 -1.60
CA GLN A 23 8.52 9.25 -1.73
C GLN A 23 9.19 9.82 -2.98
N ARG A 24 10.43 9.39 -3.28
CA ARG A 24 11.14 9.82 -4.48
C ARG A 24 10.46 9.34 -5.77
N ALA A 25 10.02 8.08 -5.80
CA ALA A 25 9.33 7.52 -6.96
C ALA A 25 8.00 8.25 -7.24
N LEU A 26 7.19 8.45 -6.21
CA LEU A 26 5.91 9.14 -6.34
C LEU A 26 6.07 10.62 -6.72
N TYR A 27 7.10 11.28 -6.18
CA TYR A 27 7.39 12.67 -6.53
C TYR A 27 7.91 12.81 -7.98
N ALA A 28 8.76 11.89 -8.40
CA ALA A 28 9.38 11.96 -9.71
C ALA A 28 8.41 11.60 -10.85
N ASP A 29 7.49 10.67 -10.62
CA ASP A 29 6.65 10.10 -11.67
C ASP A 29 5.27 9.67 -11.17
N GLY A 30 4.66 10.46 -10.31
CA GLY A 30 3.37 10.15 -9.70
C GLY A 30 2.24 9.88 -10.69
N ALA A 31 2.28 10.50 -11.87
CA ALA A 31 1.29 10.28 -12.92
C ALA A 31 1.24 8.82 -13.38
N ASN A 32 2.39 8.14 -13.44
CA ASN A 32 2.46 6.73 -13.82
C ASN A 32 2.02 5.76 -12.71
N PHE A 33 1.90 6.24 -11.46
CA PHE A 33 1.34 5.46 -10.35
C PHE A 33 -0.19 5.59 -10.26
N ALA A 34 -0.72 6.74 -10.62
CA ALA A 34 -2.14 7.04 -10.49
C ALA A 34 -3.04 5.97 -11.13
N ASN A 35 -4.15 5.66 -10.46
CA ASN A 35 -5.15 4.67 -10.86
C ASN A 35 -4.66 3.21 -10.89
N LYS A 36 -3.40 2.95 -10.55
CA LYS A 36 -2.91 1.57 -10.40
C LYS A 36 -3.17 1.08 -8.98
N PRO A 37 -3.64 -0.15 -8.80
CA PRO A 37 -3.92 -0.66 -7.47
C PRO A 37 -2.64 -0.87 -6.67
N PHE A 38 -2.74 -0.64 -5.35
CA PHE A 38 -1.64 -0.89 -4.45
C PHE A 38 -2.10 -1.65 -3.20
N ALA A 39 -1.17 -2.35 -2.59
CA ALA A 39 -1.30 -2.89 -1.25
C ALA A 39 -0.03 -2.63 -0.45
N THR A 40 -0.17 -2.44 0.85
CA THR A 40 0.97 -2.40 1.77
C THR A 40 0.87 -3.51 2.80
N VAL A 41 2.02 -3.96 3.28
CA VAL A 41 2.14 -5.02 4.28
C VAL A 41 3.12 -4.58 5.36
N ALA A 42 2.72 -4.69 6.62
CA ALA A 42 3.60 -4.45 7.75
C ALA A 42 3.89 -5.76 8.50
N VAL A 43 5.16 -5.99 8.84
CA VAL A 43 5.56 -7.15 9.64
C VAL A 43 6.24 -6.66 10.90
N CYS A 44 5.76 -7.11 12.06
CA CYS A 44 6.36 -6.75 13.33
C CYS A 44 6.39 -7.92 14.31
N ARG A 45 7.22 -7.76 15.35
CA ARG A 45 7.24 -8.72 16.45
C ARG A 45 5.94 -8.68 17.27
N ARG A 46 5.43 -7.46 17.58
CA ARG A 46 4.32 -7.29 18.54
C ARG A 46 3.50 -6.02 18.31
N GLY A 47 4.10 -4.85 18.38
CA GLY A 47 3.39 -3.56 18.34
C GLY A 47 3.93 -2.62 17.27
N GLY A 48 3.14 -1.58 16.93
CA GLY A 48 3.50 -0.55 15.97
C GLY A 48 3.16 -0.85 14.51
N ALA A 49 2.64 -2.05 14.21
CA ALA A 49 2.32 -2.44 12.83
C ALA A 49 1.23 -1.57 12.21
N THR A 50 0.18 -1.23 12.97
CA THR A 50 -0.90 -0.36 12.47
C THR A 50 -0.44 1.04 12.13
N ALA A 51 0.45 1.61 12.94
CA ALA A 51 1.04 2.92 12.64
C ALA A 51 1.89 2.88 11.37
N ALA A 52 2.77 1.88 11.25
CA ALA A 52 3.58 1.69 10.05
C ALA A 52 2.73 1.42 8.79
N PHE A 53 1.69 0.59 8.92
CA PHE A 53 0.73 0.30 7.86
C PHE A 53 0.02 1.57 7.38
N SER A 54 -0.49 2.39 8.31
CA SER A 54 -1.14 3.66 7.98
C SER A 54 -0.18 4.63 7.29
N THR A 55 1.04 4.74 7.79
CA THR A 55 2.07 5.61 7.20
C THR A 55 2.39 5.23 5.76
N MET A 56 2.52 3.94 5.46
CA MET A 56 2.75 3.47 4.09
C MET A 56 1.56 3.78 3.16
N ASN A 57 0.34 3.56 3.64
CA ASN A 57 -0.86 3.75 2.82
C ASN A 57 -1.07 5.21 2.39
N MET A 58 -0.78 6.16 3.28
CA MET A 58 -1.03 7.59 3.03
C MET A 58 -0.35 8.10 1.76
N ALA A 59 0.88 7.67 1.49
CA ALA A 59 1.63 8.11 0.33
C ALA A 59 0.96 7.70 -0.99
N PHE A 60 0.40 6.50 -1.06
CA PHE A 60 -0.25 5.97 -2.27
C PHE A 60 -1.69 6.50 -2.41
N GLN A 61 -2.41 6.68 -1.30
CA GLN A 61 -3.77 7.24 -1.32
C GLN A 61 -3.77 8.65 -1.90
N MET A 62 -2.80 9.47 -1.54
CA MET A 62 -2.60 10.82 -2.07
C MET A 62 -2.39 10.84 -3.59
N MET A 63 -1.92 9.73 -4.19
CA MET A 63 -1.66 9.60 -5.62
C MET A 63 -2.87 9.07 -6.42
N ASN A 64 -4.07 9.07 -5.83
CA ASN A 64 -5.28 8.52 -6.47
C ASN A 64 -5.11 7.05 -6.89
N MET A 65 -4.48 6.27 -6.04
CA MET A 65 -4.30 4.83 -6.25
C MET A 65 -5.35 4.05 -5.46
N PRO A 66 -6.10 3.12 -6.08
CA PRO A 66 -7.04 2.28 -5.34
C PRO A 66 -6.31 1.31 -4.42
N GLN A 67 -6.67 1.31 -3.14
CA GLN A 67 -6.08 0.42 -2.15
C GLN A 67 -6.71 -0.97 -2.21
N VAL A 68 -5.88 -1.99 -2.34
CA VAL A 68 -6.30 -3.38 -2.22
C VAL A 68 -6.23 -3.80 -0.75
N THR A 69 -7.37 -4.19 -0.22
CA THR A 69 -7.53 -4.68 1.15
C THR A 69 -7.63 -6.20 1.19
N SER A 70 -7.63 -6.76 2.39
CA SER A 70 -7.89 -8.16 2.67
C SER A 70 -9.08 -8.29 3.62
N GLN A 71 -9.18 -9.41 4.32
CA GLN A 71 -10.19 -9.65 5.37
C GLN A 71 -9.89 -8.90 6.67
N TYR A 72 -8.66 -8.40 6.82
CA TYR A 72 -8.21 -7.60 7.96
C TYR A 72 -7.08 -6.65 7.48
N TRP A 73 -6.43 -5.91 8.39
CA TRP A 73 -5.24 -5.14 8.02
C TRP A 73 -4.13 -6.06 7.53
N ASN A 74 -3.40 -5.65 6.51
CA ASN A 74 -2.33 -6.46 5.92
C ASN A 74 -1.09 -6.46 6.84
N ILE A 75 -1.19 -7.17 7.93
CA ILE A 75 -0.19 -7.28 8.99
C ILE A 75 0.14 -8.75 9.21
N ALA A 76 1.40 -9.05 9.45
CA ALA A 76 1.86 -10.34 9.92
C ALA A 76 2.83 -10.16 11.09
N TYR A 77 2.95 -11.20 11.91
CA TYR A 77 3.76 -11.17 13.13
C TYR A 77 4.89 -12.18 13.06
N GLY A 78 6.09 -11.75 13.43
CA GLY A 78 7.27 -12.59 13.54
C GLY A 78 8.47 -11.76 13.98
N ARG A 79 9.41 -12.39 14.69
CA ARG A 79 10.65 -11.78 15.13
C ARG A 79 11.86 -12.38 14.45
N GLU A 80 11.96 -13.69 14.52
CA GLU A 80 13.09 -14.46 13.99
C GLU A 80 12.81 -14.87 12.53
N PRO A 81 13.84 -15.15 11.76
CA PRO A 81 13.67 -15.65 10.40
C PRO A 81 12.70 -16.83 10.34
N GLY A 82 11.74 -16.76 9.42
CA GLY A 82 10.72 -17.78 9.23
C GLY A 82 9.50 -17.68 10.14
N GLN A 83 9.54 -16.97 11.25
CA GLN A 83 8.40 -16.90 12.20
C GLN A 83 7.14 -16.26 11.59
N ALA A 84 7.28 -15.27 10.74
CA ALA A 84 6.11 -14.67 10.09
C ALA A 84 5.33 -15.67 9.24
N ALA A 85 5.97 -16.69 8.69
CA ALA A 85 5.31 -17.76 7.95
C ALA A 85 4.48 -18.69 8.85
N LEU A 86 4.71 -18.68 10.15
CA LEU A 86 3.97 -19.45 11.15
C LEU A 86 2.74 -18.67 11.68
N ASP A 87 2.63 -17.40 11.37
CA ASP A 87 1.44 -16.60 11.68
C ASP A 87 0.31 -17.00 10.73
N THR A 88 -0.55 -17.90 11.18
CA THR A 88 -1.62 -18.48 10.37
C THR A 88 -2.59 -17.40 9.86
N GLU A 89 -3.00 -16.47 10.72
CA GLU A 89 -3.92 -15.37 10.35
C GLU A 89 -3.24 -14.37 9.41
N GLY A 90 -1.99 -14.00 9.71
CA GLY A 90 -1.20 -13.15 8.85
C GLY A 90 -1.03 -13.76 7.44
N MET A 91 -0.77 -15.06 7.36
CA MET A 91 -0.65 -15.75 6.06
C MET A 91 -1.98 -15.89 5.32
N GLN A 92 -3.11 -16.03 6.02
CA GLN A 92 -4.45 -15.95 5.40
C GLN A 92 -4.68 -14.54 4.82
N THR A 93 -4.35 -13.52 5.58
CA THR A 93 -4.44 -12.12 5.16
C THR A 93 -3.58 -11.86 3.92
N MET A 94 -2.35 -12.37 3.86
CA MET A 94 -1.47 -12.25 2.69
C MET A 94 -2.05 -12.96 1.45
N ARG A 95 -2.61 -14.15 1.61
CA ARG A 95 -3.27 -14.84 0.48
C ARG A 95 -4.49 -14.07 0.00
N THR A 96 -5.30 -13.54 0.92
CA THR A 96 -6.49 -12.77 0.54
C THR A 96 -6.13 -11.49 -0.20
N VAL A 97 -5.13 -10.73 0.26
CA VAL A 97 -4.69 -9.52 -0.47
C VAL A 97 -4.16 -9.86 -1.86
N ALA A 98 -3.45 -10.99 -2.00
CA ALA A 98 -2.96 -11.43 -3.31
C ALA A 98 -4.11 -11.80 -4.26
N HIS A 99 -5.12 -12.51 -3.77
CA HIS A 99 -6.31 -12.82 -4.58
C HIS A 99 -7.10 -11.57 -4.96
N ASN A 100 -7.29 -10.64 -4.01
CA ASN A 100 -7.98 -9.38 -4.27
C ASN A 100 -7.22 -8.50 -5.26
N MET A 101 -5.88 -8.45 -5.17
CA MET A 101 -5.04 -7.76 -6.15
C MET A 101 -5.22 -8.36 -7.54
N ALA A 102 -5.14 -9.68 -7.66
CA ALA A 102 -5.33 -10.37 -8.93
C ALA A 102 -6.73 -10.14 -9.51
N TRP A 103 -7.76 -10.17 -8.67
CA TRP A 103 -9.13 -9.88 -9.08
C TRP A 103 -9.27 -8.43 -9.56
N MET A 104 -8.75 -7.46 -8.82
CA MET A 104 -8.81 -6.04 -9.17
C MET A 104 -8.07 -5.76 -10.49
N LEU A 105 -6.87 -6.31 -10.67
CA LEU A 105 -6.09 -6.16 -11.90
C LEU A 105 -6.83 -6.72 -13.11
N LYS A 106 -7.43 -7.90 -13.01
CA LYS A 106 -8.22 -8.49 -14.10
C LYS A 106 -9.41 -7.61 -14.47
N ASN A 107 -10.09 -7.03 -13.49
CA ASN A 107 -11.24 -6.16 -13.74
C ASN A 107 -10.83 -4.81 -14.32
N LEU A 108 -9.75 -4.21 -13.85
CA LEU A 108 -9.25 -2.94 -14.38
C LEU A 108 -8.75 -3.06 -15.83
N HIS A 109 -8.08 -4.18 -16.17
CA HIS A 109 -7.60 -4.42 -17.54
C HIS A 109 -8.66 -4.98 -18.48
N GLY A 110 -9.68 -5.65 -17.96
CA GLY A 110 -10.75 -6.26 -18.75
C GLY A 110 -11.92 -5.34 -19.08
N GLN A 111 -11.97 -4.14 -18.51
CA GLN A 111 -13.11 -3.23 -18.68
C GLN A 111 -12.74 -2.07 -19.62
N PRO A 112 -13.51 -1.84 -20.69
CA PRO A 112 -13.30 -0.70 -21.59
C PRO A 112 -13.82 0.63 -21.02
N THR A 113 -14.22 0.67 -19.76
CA THR A 113 -14.74 1.89 -19.13
C THR A 113 -13.63 2.92 -18.97
N PRO A 114 -13.78 4.14 -19.48
CA PRO A 114 -12.78 5.17 -19.32
C PRO A 114 -12.61 5.55 -17.85
N LEU A 115 -11.40 5.94 -17.49
CA LEU A 115 -11.13 6.47 -16.14
C LEU A 115 -11.98 7.73 -15.90
N PRO A 116 -12.44 7.95 -14.67
CA PRO A 116 -13.10 9.20 -14.31
C PRO A 116 -12.22 10.40 -14.65
N ALA A 117 -12.83 11.42 -15.23
CA ALA A 117 -12.13 12.68 -15.47
C ALA A 117 -11.71 13.31 -14.14
N ARG A 118 -10.50 13.84 -14.10
CA ARG A 118 -10.06 14.67 -12.97
C ARG A 118 -10.51 16.10 -13.18
N GLU A 119 -10.93 16.71 -12.10
CA GLU A 119 -11.09 18.17 -12.07
C GLU A 119 -9.71 18.83 -12.18
N GLU A 120 -9.71 20.05 -12.71
CA GLU A 120 -8.53 20.90 -12.67
C GLU A 120 -8.12 21.16 -11.22
N TRP A 121 -6.84 21.03 -10.94
CA TRP A 121 -6.32 21.23 -9.59
C TRP A 121 -6.34 22.73 -9.25
N ASP A 122 -7.13 23.10 -8.27
CA ASP A 122 -7.13 24.43 -7.63
C ASP A 122 -6.49 24.30 -6.24
N PRO A 123 -5.15 24.45 -6.13
CA PRO A 123 -4.46 24.25 -4.88
C PRO A 123 -4.81 25.32 -3.87
N MET A 124 -5.21 24.90 -2.67
CA MET A 124 -5.46 25.82 -1.58
C MET A 124 -4.19 26.61 -1.24
N ASN A 125 -4.28 27.93 -1.27
CA ASN A 125 -3.19 28.82 -0.92
C ASN A 125 -3.66 29.84 0.12
N PHE A 126 -3.12 29.74 1.33
CA PHE A 126 -3.41 30.68 2.41
C PHE A 126 -2.58 31.98 2.36
N ILE A 127 -1.60 32.05 1.47
CA ILE A 127 -0.77 33.25 1.29
C ILE A 127 -1.41 34.08 0.18
N ARG A 128 -2.06 35.15 0.57
CA ARG A 128 -2.62 36.15 -0.35
C ARG A 128 -1.76 37.40 -0.32
#